data_7b9c7d7edee63802324f2e831c1dd614
#
_entry.id   7b9c7d7edee63802324f2e831c1dd614
#
_cell.length_a   1.000
_cell.length_b   1.000
_cell.length_c   1.000
_cell.angle_alpha   90.00
_cell.angle_beta   90.00
_cell.angle_gamma   90.00
#
_symmetry.space_group_name_H-M   'P 1'
#
loop_
_entity.id
_entity.type
_entity.pdbx_description
1 polymer ?
#
loop_
_entity_poly.entity_id
_entity_poly.type
_entity_poly.pdbx_seq_one_letter_code
_entity_poly.pdbx_strand_id
1 'polypeptide(L)'
;LRNGGVLMASASGKLLGRYCREDGAALKDELRAALANWDKLPRGERCLVELGAMVSDGRSADFFPDDGLALEVHRRLLAATLDLDAPRYLPYTHDYLWFSATEVAQMIPTKMGQTLIVPPAQAQRLALFTMVDDLQGDGQAFATEDLLPSNLTFTSISKIGNTLRFAAHGEFAASSKTHNMRCVMEGLGSVNLAQKSILSLNLVVQAQSWGSAIEPLADGSWPLLGMSFHRADSVEGSHRIAPAQFDQYPASWPVTE
;
A
#
# COMPACT_ATOMS: atom_id res chain seq x y z
N LEU A 1 9.09 -8.91 7.90
CA LEU A 1 8.36 -10.06 8.45
C LEU A 1 7.38 -10.53 7.39
N ARG A 2 7.79 -11.47 6.53
CA ARG A 2 6.95 -12.00 5.42
C ARG A 2 5.83 -12.94 5.89
N ASN A 3 5.78 -13.33 7.16
CA ASN A 3 4.85 -14.33 7.68
C ASN A 3 4.28 -13.83 9.00
N GLY A 4 3.23 -13.07 8.99
CA GLY A 4 2.45 -12.62 10.13
C GLY A 4 3.14 -12.77 11.50
N GLY A 5 3.84 -11.77 11.97
CA GLY A 5 4.57 -11.83 13.23
C GLY A 5 4.08 -10.77 14.21
N VAL A 6 4.21 -11.04 15.50
CA VAL A 6 3.96 -10.06 16.56
C VAL A 6 5.30 -9.51 17.04
N LEU A 7 5.49 -8.20 16.91
CA LEU A 7 6.60 -7.48 17.52
C LEU A 7 6.11 -6.83 18.82
N MET A 8 6.83 -7.03 19.88
CA MET A 8 6.58 -6.43 21.18
C MET A 8 7.69 -5.45 21.47
N ALA A 9 7.34 -4.19 21.63
CA ALA A 9 8.31 -3.12 21.91
C ALA A 9 7.88 -2.29 23.12
N SER A 10 8.83 -1.66 23.78
CA SER A 10 8.55 -0.63 24.78
C SER A 10 8.01 0.63 24.12
N ALA A 11 7.46 1.54 24.92
CA ALA A 11 7.03 2.85 24.44
C ALA A 11 8.18 3.69 23.83
N SER A 12 9.44 3.40 24.22
CA SER A 12 10.64 4.02 23.61
C SER A 12 11.12 3.32 22.33
N GLY A 13 10.40 2.33 21.82
CA GLY A 13 10.76 1.60 20.60
C GLY A 13 11.75 0.46 20.78
N LYS A 14 12.17 0.14 22.04
CA LYS A 14 13.09 -0.97 22.28
C LYS A 14 12.38 -2.31 22.09
N LEU A 15 12.92 -3.16 21.25
CA LEU A 15 12.38 -4.50 21.02
C LEU A 15 12.45 -5.34 22.29
N LEU A 16 11.32 -5.87 22.73
CA LEU A 16 11.17 -6.71 23.93
C LEU A 16 11.05 -8.18 23.60
N GLY A 17 10.43 -8.47 22.45
CA GLY A 17 10.23 -9.82 21.95
C GLY A 17 9.66 -9.82 20.56
N ARG A 18 9.75 -10.96 19.90
CA ARG A 18 9.15 -11.20 18.58
C ARG A 18 8.59 -12.61 18.53
N TYR A 19 7.46 -12.76 17.87
CA TYR A 19 6.81 -14.04 17.64
C TYR A 19 6.47 -14.19 16.17
N CYS A 20 6.85 -15.29 15.55
CA CYS A 20 6.70 -15.56 14.11
C CYS A 20 6.12 -16.95 13.84
N ARG A 21 5.30 -17.51 14.73
CA ARG A 21 4.69 -18.85 14.59
C ARG A 21 3.19 -18.77 14.81
N GLU A 22 2.47 -19.76 14.31
CA GLU A 22 1.02 -19.86 14.46
C GLU A 22 0.55 -20.52 15.77
N ASP A 23 1.46 -20.89 16.66
CA ASP A 23 1.15 -21.56 17.92
C ASP A 23 0.80 -20.54 19.03
N GLY A 24 -0.48 -20.46 19.38
CA GLY A 24 -0.95 -19.54 20.41
C GLY A 24 -0.43 -19.82 21.83
N ALA A 25 0.05 -21.03 22.13
CA ALA A 25 0.67 -21.34 23.43
C ALA A 25 2.08 -20.69 23.51
N ALA A 26 2.86 -20.82 22.47
CA ALA A 26 4.15 -20.18 22.35
C ALA A 26 4.07 -18.65 22.34
N LEU A 27 2.99 -18.06 21.79
CA LEU A 27 2.74 -16.62 21.88
C LEU A 27 2.60 -16.15 23.33
N LYS A 28 1.89 -16.91 24.18
CA LYS A 28 1.75 -16.57 25.61
C LYS A 28 3.09 -16.56 26.35
N ASP A 29 3.98 -17.48 26.03
CA ASP A 29 5.28 -17.57 26.67
C ASP A 29 6.21 -16.44 26.18
N GLU A 30 6.16 -16.10 24.90
CA GLU A 30 6.86 -14.92 24.34
C GLU A 30 6.34 -13.61 24.95
N LEU A 31 5.02 -13.46 25.13
CA LEU A 31 4.43 -12.29 25.79
C LEU A 31 4.90 -12.18 27.25
N ARG A 32 4.97 -13.28 28.00
CA ARG A 32 5.49 -13.29 29.36
C ARG A 32 6.97 -12.91 29.40
N ALA A 33 7.77 -13.44 28.47
CA ALA A 33 9.17 -13.10 28.35
C ALA A 33 9.36 -11.60 28.00
N ALA A 34 8.55 -11.07 27.09
CA ALA A 34 8.58 -9.66 26.73
C ALA A 34 8.20 -8.76 27.92
N LEU A 35 7.18 -9.12 28.70
CA LEU A 35 6.82 -8.40 29.92
C LEU A 35 7.95 -8.44 30.96
N ALA A 36 8.58 -9.60 31.18
CA ALA A 36 9.71 -9.71 32.06
C ALA A 36 10.92 -8.88 31.58
N ASN A 37 11.11 -8.75 30.28
CA ASN A 37 12.13 -7.85 29.72
C ASN A 37 11.75 -6.38 29.91
N TRP A 38 10.47 -6.01 29.73
CA TRP A 38 9.98 -4.67 30.01
C TRP A 38 10.17 -4.27 31.46
N ASP A 39 9.92 -5.18 32.41
CA ASP A 39 10.13 -4.93 33.85
C ASP A 39 11.59 -4.65 34.22
N LYS A 40 12.55 -5.16 33.45
CA LYS A 40 13.99 -4.91 33.64
C LYS A 40 14.44 -3.58 33.04
N LEU A 41 13.62 -2.93 32.19
CA LEU A 41 14.02 -1.67 31.60
C LEU A 41 14.06 -0.53 32.63
N PRO A 42 15.02 0.39 32.50
CA PRO A 42 15.00 1.65 33.23
C PRO A 42 13.70 2.41 32.98
N ARG A 43 13.22 3.17 33.96
CA ARG A 43 11.96 3.92 33.88
C ARG A 43 11.90 4.82 32.64
N GLY A 44 12.99 5.46 32.25
CA GLY A 44 13.07 6.31 31.04
C GLY A 44 12.90 5.54 29.73
N GLU A 45 13.21 4.25 29.69
CA GLU A 45 13.02 3.41 28.52
C GLU A 45 11.62 2.77 28.45
N ARG A 46 10.84 2.85 29.55
CA ARG A 46 9.45 2.37 29.59
C ARG A 46 8.45 3.42 29.12
N CYS A 47 8.82 4.69 29.14
CA CYS A 47 7.96 5.81 28.79
C CYS A 47 8.18 6.23 27.33
N LEU A 48 7.16 6.82 26.73
CA LEU A 48 7.33 7.58 25.50
C LEU A 48 8.34 8.71 25.79
N VAL A 49 9.49 8.65 25.17
CA VAL A 49 10.34 9.83 25.01
C VAL A 49 9.56 10.78 24.14
N GLU A 50 9.52 12.07 24.48
CA GLU A 50 8.87 13.07 23.64
C GLU A 50 9.23 12.82 22.18
N LEU A 51 8.22 12.79 21.32
CA LEU A 51 8.30 12.46 19.88
C LEU A 51 9.30 13.28 19.05
N GLY A 52 10.10 14.15 19.70
CA GLY A 52 11.16 14.93 19.07
C GLY A 52 12.41 14.16 18.66
N ALA A 53 12.50 12.88 18.96
CA ALA A 53 13.64 12.05 18.61
C ALA A 53 13.21 10.61 18.23
N MET A 54 12.20 10.46 17.40
CA MET A 54 12.12 9.23 16.60
C MET A 54 13.37 9.22 15.71
N VAL A 55 14.38 8.48 16.16
CA VAL A 55 15.48 8.09 15.29
C VAL A 55 14.80 7.32 14.17
N SER A 56 14.60 7.97 13.04
CA SER A 56 14.32 7.32 11.77
C SER A 56 15.35 6.19 11.68
N ASP A 57 14.89 4.95 11.51
CA ASP A 57 15.80 3.84 11.24
C ASP A 57 16.50 4.00 9.88
N GLY A 58 16.47 5.20 9.32
CA GLY A 58 17.08 5.59 8.05
C GLY A 58 16.38 5.04 6.83
N ARG A 59 15.25 4.31 6.98
CA ARG A 59 14.66 3.57 5.86
C ARG A 59 13.40 4.18 5.25
N SER A 60 12.65 4.99 5.95
CA SER A 60 11.37 5.42 5.42
C SER A 60 11.11 6.91 5.44
N ALA A 61 11.44 7.62 6.52
CA ALA A 61 11.11 9.04 6.61
C ALA A 61 11.90 9.91 5.64
N ASP A 62 13.19 9.53 5.38
CA ASP A 62 14.09 10.27 4.50
C ASP A 62 13.76 10.06 3.01
N PHE A 63 12.95 9.05 2.70
CA PHE A 63 12.57 8.69 1.33
C PHE A 63 11.15 9.10 0.96
N PHE A 64 10.43 9.75 1.86
CA PHE A 64 9.07 10.22 1.58
C PHE A 64 9.10 11.29 0.48
N PRO A 65 8.24 11.18 -0.55
CA PRO A 65 8.23 12.12 -1.66
C PRO A 65 7.50 13.42 -1.28
N ASP A 66 8.16 14.31 -0.54
CA ASP A 66 7.54 15.56 -0.04
C ASP A 66 6.90 16.40 -1.17
N ASP A 67 7.54 16.48 -2.35
CA ASP A 67 7.02 17.16 -3.54
C ASP A 67 6.30 16.22 -4.53
N GLY A 68 6.18 14.96 -4.18
CA GLY A 68 5.60 13.91 -5.03
C GLY A 68 4.14 13.59 -4.68
N LEU A 69 3.80 12.32 -4.81
CA LEU A 69 2.49 11.77 -4.49
C LEU A 69 2.67 10.54 -3.60
N ALA A 70 2.15 10.62 -2.39
CA ALA A 70 1.91 9.46 -1.55
C ALA A 70 0.41 9.11 -1.61
N LEU A 71 0.13 7.84 -1.84
CA LEU A 71 -1.21 7.28 -1.80
C LEU A 71 -1.31 6.32 -0.63
N GLU A 72 -2.37 6.46 0.13
CA GLU A 72 -2.82 5.51 1.13
C GLU A 72 -3.71 4.46 0.44
N VAL A 73 -3.44 3.20 0.67
CA VAL A 73 -4.10 2.07 0.00
C VAL A 73 -4.83 1.23 1.03
N HIS A 74 -6.13 1.09 0.85
CA HIS A 74 -6.96 0.25 1.69
C HIS A 74 -7.52 -0.90 0.87
N ARG A 75 -7.46 -2.13 1.40
CA ARG A 75 -7.98 -3.34 0.75
C ARG A 75 -8.95 -4.06 1.65
N ARG A 76 -9.99 -4.63 1.07
CA ARG A 76 -10.95 -5.46 1.78
C ARG A 76 -11.56 -6.51 0.88
N LEU A 77 -11.97 -7.61 1.47
CA LEU A 77 -12.78 -8.62 0.79
C LEU A 77 -14.22 -8.09 0.59
N LEU A 78 -14.76 -8.24 -0.62
CA LEU A 78 -16.13 -7.87 -0.99
C LEU A 78 -17.07 -9.09 -0.95
N ALA A 79 -16.98 -9.91 0.08
CA ALA A 79 -17.90 -11.02 0.26
C ALA A 79 -19.20 -10.56 0.94
N ALA A 80 -20.34 -11.11 0.50
CA ALA A 80 -21.64 -10.77 1.06
C ALA A 80 -21.80 -11.25 2.52
N THR A 81 -21.07 -12.29 2.89
CA THR A 81 -21.00 -12.83 4.25
C THR A 81 -19.56 -13.16 4.58
N LEU A 82 -18.88 -12.26 5.28
CA LEU A 82 -17.61 -12.58 5.93
C LEU A 82 -17.93 -13.44 7.15
N ASP A 83 -17.53 -14.69 7.14
CA ASP A 83 -17.38 -15.44 8.37
C ASP A 83 -16.14 -14.86 9.08
N LEU A 84 -16.39 -13.91 9.98
CA LEU A 84 -15.33 -13.25 10.76
C LEU A 84 -14.64 -14.22 11.74
N ASP A 85 -15.22 -15.39 11.97
CA ASP A 85 -14.65 -16.46 12.77
C ASP A 85 -13.74 -17.39 11.93
N ALA A 86 -13.76 -17.24 10.60
CA ALA A 86 -12.81 -17.93 9.74
C ALA A 86 -11.42 -17.25 9.84
N PRO A 87 -10.40 -17.88 10.44
CA PRO A 87 -9.11 -17.24 10.73
C PRO A 87 -8.25 -16.95 9.48
N ARG A 88 -8.79 -17.16 8.29
CA ARG A 88 -8.06 -17.18 7.02
C ARG A 88 -8.03 -15.85 6.27
N TYR A 89 -8.94 -14.92 6.58
CA TYR A 89 -9.03 -13.65 5.88
C TYR A 89 -8.88 -12.47 6.84
N LEU A 90 -7.97 -11.58 6.55
CA LEU A 90 -7.93 -10.29 7.20
C LEU A 90 -9.12 -9.47 6.67
N PRO A 91 -9.95 -8.88 7.53
CA PRO A 91 -11.10 -8.11 7.08
C PRO A 91 -10.69 -6.86 6.32
N TYR A 92 -9.44 -6.43 6.50
CA TYR A 92 -8.93 -5.17 6.01
C TYR A 92 -7.41 -5.13 6.09
N THR A 93 -6.76 -4.58 5.07
CA THR A 93 -5.34 -4.25 5.07
C THR A 93 -5.11 -2.83 4.62
N HIS A 94 -3.96 -2.29 4.99
CA HIS A 94 -3.55 -0.92 4.74
C HIS A 94 -2.09 -0.88 4.32
N ASP A 95 -1.79 -0.08 3.28
CA ASP A 95 -0.45 0.09 2.73
C ASP A 95 -0.30 1.49 2.12
N TYR A 96 0.89 1.81 1.63
CA TYR A 96 1.20 3.05 0.96
C TYR A 96 1.80 2.79 -0.43
N LEU A 97 1.67 3.79 -1.31
CA LEU A 97 2.28 3.79 -2.64
C LEU A 97 2.81 5.19 -2.94
N TRP A 98 4.06 5.30 -3.36
CA TRP A 98 4.74 6.56 -3.56
C TRP A 98 5.15 6.79 -5.00
N PHE A 99 5.09 8.05 -5.44
CA PHE A 99 5.62 8.55 -6.70
C PHE A 99 6.40 9.83 -6.46
N SER A 100 7.59 9.94 -7.05
CA SER A 100 8.40 11.17 -7.00
C SER A 100 7.74 12.31 -7.77
N ALA A 101 8.17 13.55 -7.52
CA ALA A 101 7.67 14.73 -8.23
C ALA A 101 7.88 14.61 -9.75
N THR A 102 9.01 14.05 -10.18
CA THR A 102 9.31 13.81 -11.59
C THR A 102 8.34 12.80 -12.22
N GLU A 103 8.02 11.72 -11.53
CA GLU A 103 7.04 10.73 -11.98
C GLU A 103 5.64 11.33 -12.04
N VAL A 104 5.24 12.08 -11.01
CA VAL A 104 3.95 12.77 -10.98
C VAL A 104 3.80 13.71 -12.18
N ALA A 105 4.83 14.49 -12.49
CA ALA A 105 4.82 15.41 -13.63
C ALA A 105 4.58 14.71 -14.98
N GLN A 106 4.95 13.43 -15.10
CA GLN A 106 4.71 12.60 -16.29
C GLN A 106 3.30 11.98 -16.31
N MET A 107 2.65 11.88 -15.16
CA MET A 107 1.34 11.24 -15.01
C MET A 107 0.16 12.22 -15.15
N ILE A 108 0.39 13.51 -15.12
CA ILE A 108 -0.70 14.50 -15.11
C ILE A 108 -1.07 14.99 -16.51
N PRO A 109 -2.38 15.01 -16.88
CA PRO A 109 -2.82 15.69 -18.08
C PRO A 109 -2.63 17.20 -17.94
N THR A 110 -2.21 17.85 -19.02
CA THR A 110 -1.87 19.28 -19.02
C THR A 110 -2.86 20.15 -19.80
N LYS A 111 -3.70 19.51 -20.64
CA LYS A 111 -4.66 20.21 -21.51
C LYS A 111 -6.06 19.66 -21.29
N MET A 112 -7.05 20.55 -21.42
CA MET A 112 -8.46 20.16 -21.39
C MET A 112 -8.78 19.19 -22.54
N GLY A 113 -9.56 18.13 -22.25
CA GLY A 113 -9.90 17.09 -23.22
C GLY A 113 -8.77 16.10 -23.53
N GLN A 114 -7.60 16.24 -22.91
CA GLN A 114 -6.48 15.31 -23.11
C GLN A 114 -6.76 13.99 -22.40
N THR A 115 -6.56 12.89 -23.10
CA THR A 115 -6.38 11.56 -22.52
C THR A 115 -4.89 11.27 -22.52
N LEU A 116 -4.32 11.14 -21.34
CA LEU A 116 -2.93 10.76 -21.10
C LEU A 116 -2.88 9.27 -20.79
N ILE A 117 -2.07 8.53 -21.51
CA ILE A 117 -1.68 7.18 -21.09
C ILE A 117 -0.59 7.33 -20.05
N VAL A 118 -0.81 6.82 -18.84
CA VAL A 118 0.19 6.85 -17.77
C VAL A 118 1.41 6.06 -18.22
N PRO A 119 2.63 6.60 -18.02
CA PRO A 119 3.85 5.92 -18.47
C PRO A 119 3.96 4.50 -17.89
N PRO A 120 4.51 3.54 -18.66
CA PRO A 120 4.51 2.12 -18.27
C PRO A 120 5.10 1.83 -16.90
N ALA A 121 6.20 2.48 -16.52
CA ALA A 121 6.83 2.24 -15.22
C ALA A 121 5.92 2.61 -14.04
N GLN A 122 5.20 3.75 -14.12
CA GLN A 122 4.27 4.19 -13.10
C GLN A 122 3.00 3.33 -13.07
N ALA A 123 2.46 3.00 -14.25
CA ALA A 123 1.33 2.10 -14.37
C ALA A 123 1.65 0.71 -13.83
N GLN A 124 2.84 0.19 -14.11
CA GLN A 124 3.34 -1.09 -13.62
C GLN A 124 3.51 -1.09 -12.09
N ARG A 125 4.08 -0.02 -11.52
CA ARG A 125 4.19 0.11 -10.07
C ARG A 125 2.81 0.12 -9.42
N LEU A 126 1.88 0.92 -9.94
CA LEU A 126 0.52 0.96 -9.43
C LEU A 126 -0.16 -0.41 -9.56
N ALA A 127 0.03 -1.13 -10.67
CA ALA A 127 -0.48 -2.47 -10.86
C ALA A 127 0.09 -3.47 -9.83
N LEU A 128 1.41 -3.48 -9.62
CA LEU A 128 2.06 -4.37 -8.64
C LEU A 128 1.52 -4.16 -7.23
N PHE A 129 1.34 -2.91 -6.81
CA PHE A 129 0.78 -2.58 -5.50
C PHE A 129 -0.74 -2.78 -5.41
N THR A 130 -1.45 -2.75 -6.54
CA THR A 130 -2.88 -3.05 -6.60
C THR A 130 -3.13 -4.56 -6.57
N MET A 131 -2.30 -5.34 -7.29
CA MET A 131 -2.47 -6.78 -7.44
C MET A 131 -1.76 -7.58 -6.33
N VAL A 132 -1.97 -7.18 -5.08
CA VAL A 132 -1.53 -7.93 -3.90
C VAL A 132 -2.75 -8.45 -3.18
N ASP A 133 -2.85 -9.78 -3.04
CA ASP A 133 -3.86 -10.41 -2.18
C ASP A 133 -3.21 -10.72 -0.83
N ASP A 134 -3.15 -9.70 0.03
CA ASP A 134 -2.63 -9.79 1.39
C ASP A 134 -3.73 -10.09 2.42
N LEU A 135 -4.97 -10.24 1.99
CA LEU A 135 -6.10 -10.58 2.87
C LEU A 135 -6.12 -12.06 3.26
N GLN A 136 -5.47 -12.91 2.48
CA GLN A 136 -5.34 -14.36 2.76
C GLN A 136 -4.05 -14.71 3.54
N GLY A 137 -3.39 -13.75 4.17
CA GLY A 137 -2.17 -13.96 4.93
C GLY A 137 -0.93 -13.55 4.16
N ASP A 138 -0.08 -14.48 3.75
CA ASP A 138 1.17 -14.20 3.04
C ASP A 138 0.91 -13.72 1.60
N GLY A 139 0.33 -12.55 1.44
CA GLY A 139 0.03 -11.96 0.15
C GLY A 139 1.22 -12.04 -0.80
N GLN A 140 1.15 -12.97 -1.75
CA GLN A 140 2.20 -13.10 -2.75
C GLN A 140 2.04 -11.96 -3.75
N ALA A 141 2.99 -11.03 -3.71
CA ALA A 141 3.09 -10.04 -4.77
C ALA A 141 3.49 -10.75 -6.07
N PHE A 142 2.91 -10.30 -7.18
CA PHE A 142 3.35 -10.72 -8.49
C PHE A 142 4.75 -10.16 -8.78
N ALA A 143 5.55 -10.92 -9.49
CA ALA A 143 6.77 -10.38 -10.07
C ALA A 143 6.43 -9.50 -11.29
N THR A 144 7.35 -8.63 -11.66
CA THR A 144 7.16 -7.74 -12.80
C THR A 144 6.87 -8.48 -14.10
N GLU A 145 7.48 -9.63 -14.29
CA GLU A 145 7.29 -10.52 -15.45
C GLU A 145 5.94 -11.23 -15.49
N ASP A 146 5.23 -11.30 -14.38
CA ASP A 146 3.89 -11.88 -14.30
C ASP A 146 2.82 -10.89 -14.78
N LEU A 147 3.15 -9.59 -14.85
CA LEU A 147 2.20 -8.56 -15.28
C LEU A 147 1.92 -8.67 -16.77
N LEU A 148 0.64 -8.74 -17.11
CA LEU A 148 0.19 -8.62 -18.48
C LEU A 148 0.13 -7.14 -18.91
N PRO A 149 0.14 -6.85 -20.23
CA PRO A 149 -0.01 -5.49 -20.70
C PRO A 149 -1.22 -4.80 -20.07
N SER A 150 -0.98 -3.65 -19.48
CA SER A 150 -1.98 -2.87 -18.74
C SER A 150 -2.18 -1.50 -19.39
N ASN A 151 -3.40 -0.97 -19.27
CA ASN A 151 -3.71 0.37 -19.66
C ASN A 151 -4.20 1.16 -18.45
N LEU A 152 -3.51 2.26 -18.16
CA LEU A 152 -3.99 3.26 -17.22
C LEU A 152 -4.05 4.60 -17.95
N THR A 153 -5.21 5.24 -17.93
CA THR A 153 -5.43 6.52 -18.60
C THR A 153 -5.98 7.54 -17.63
N PHE A 154 -5.53 8.78 -17.79
CA PHE A 154 -6.09 9.95 -17.13
C PHE A 154 -6.68 10.89 -18.18
N THR A 155 -8.00 11.06 -18.14
CA THR A 155 -8.73 11.90 -19.10
C THR A 155 -9.21 13.17 -18.42
N SER A 156 -8.75 14.33 -18.88
CA SER A 156 -9.17 15.61 -18.33
C SER A 156 -10.60 15.95 -18.69
N ILE A 157 -11.41 16.31 -17.69
CA ILE A 157 -12.87 16.47 -17.81
C ILE A 157 -13.35 17.91 -17.54
N SER A 158 -12.60 18.70 -16.76
CA SER A 158 -12.93 20.12 -16.53
C SER A 158 -11.71 20.91 -16.08
N LYS A 159 -11.73 22.23 -16.30
CA LYS A 159 -10.67 23.14 -15.90
C LYS A 159 -11.27 24.42 -15.29
N ILE A 160 -10.77 24.82 -14.11
CA ILE A 160 -11.11 26.08 -13.44
C ILE A 160 -9.80 26.73 -13.00
N GLY A 161 -9.47 27.86 -13.62
CA GLY A 161 -8.18 28.52 -13.38
C GLY A 161 -7.01 27.59 -13.70
N ASN A 162 -6.14 27.38 -12.73
CA ASN A 162 -5.00 26.46 -12.82
C ASN A 162 -5.32 25.03 -12.37
N THR A 163 -6.55 24.76 -11.94
CA THR A 163 -6.97 23.41 -11.52
C THR A 163 -7.62 22.67 -12.66
N LEU A 164 -7.05 21.52 -13.04
CA LEU A 164 -7.60 20.60 -14.02
C LEU A 164 -8.12 19.37 -13.28
N ARG A 165 -9.37 18.96 -13.53
CA ARG A 165 -9.94 17.70 -13.03
C ARG A 165 -9.84 16.64 -14.11
N PHE A 166 -9.60 15.40 -13.69
CA PHE A 166 -9.51 14.27 -14.62
C PHE A 166 -10.22 13.03 -14.05
N ALA A 167 -10.67 12.19 -14.95
CA ALA A 167 -11.10 10.82 -14.65
C ALA A 167 -9.92 9.87 -14.89
N ALA A 168 -9.79 8.87 -14.03
CA ALA A 168 -8.85 7.77 -14.17
C ALA A 168 -9.60 6.51 -14.57
N HIS A 169 -9.05 5.73 -15.49
CA HIS A 169 -9.53 4.39 -15.86
C HIS A 169 -8.33 3.49 -16.11
N GLY A 170 -8.36 2.27 -15.55
CA GLY A 170 -7.30 1.29 -15.75
C GLY A 170 -7.80 -0.14 -15.68
N GLU A 171 -7.17 -0.99 -16.47
CA GLU A 171 -7.34 -2.43 -16.42
C GLU A 171 -5.98 -3.08 -16.26
N PHE A 172 -5.85 -3.95 -15.28
CA PHE A 172 -4.62 -4.67 -14.98
C PHE A 172 -4.91 -6.16 -14.87
N ALA A 173 -3.94 -6.97 -15.27
CA ALA A 173 -3.98 -8.41 -15.07
C ALA A 173 -2.58 -8.93 -14.78
N ALA A 174 -2.50 -9.98 -13.96
CA ALA A 174 -1.27 -10.70 -13.70
C ALA A 174 -1.54 -12.20 -13.71
N SER A 175 -0.54 -12.97 -14.12
CA SER A 175 -0.64 -14.42 -14.19
C SER A 175 0.70 -15.06 -13.84
N SER A 176 0.72 -15.80 -12.76
CA SER A 176 1.83 -16.68 -12.38
C SER A 176 1.40 -18.14 -12.49
N LYS A 177 2.29 -19.08 -12.14
CA LYS A 177 1.98 -20.51 -12.17
C LYS A 177 0.86 -20.93 -11.22
N THR A 178 0.70 -20.22 -10.10
CA THR A 178 -0.18 -20.63 -8.99
C THR A 178 -1.23 -19.60 -8.65
N HIS A 179 -1.06 -18.35 -9.09
CA HIS A 179 -1.89 -17.21 -8.74
C HIS A 179 -2.16 -16.34 -9.96
N ASN A 180 -3.41 -15.95 -10.14
CA ASN A 180 -3.84 -15.03 -11.17
C ASN A 180 -4.70 -13.94 -10.54
N MET A 181 -4.64 -12.75 -11.12
CA MET A 181 -5.50 -11.63 -10.70
C MET A 181 -5.87 -10.77 -11.89
N ARG A 182 -7.08 -10.25 -11.86
CA ARG A 182 -7.58 -9.23 -12.80
C ARG A 182 -8.24 -8.13 -12.00
N CYS A 183 -8.00 -6.87 -12.38
CA CYS A 183 -8.67 -5.74 -11.74
C CYS A 183 -9.05 -4.65 -12.74
N VAL A 184 -10.10 -3.92 -12.36
CA VAL A 184 -10.55 -2.69 -13.01
C VAL A 184 -10.44 -1.57 -11.99
N MET A 185 -9.87 -0.45 -12.41
CA MET A 185 -9.66 0.75 -11.62
C MET A 185 -10.42 1.92 -12.22
N GLU A 186 -11.12 2.65 -11.39
CA GLU A 186 -11.83 3.88 -11.74
C GLU A 186 -11.52 4.96 -10.71
N GLY A 187 -11.55 6.22 -11.12
CA GLY A 187 -11.36 7.28 -10.16
C GLY A 187 -11.44 8.69 -10.69
N LEU A 188 -11.25 9.62 -9.78
CA LEU A 188 -11.24 11.05 -10.05
C LEU A 188 -10.04 11.70 -9.37
N GLY A 189 -9.46 12.67 -10.05
CA GLY A 189 -8.38 13.47 -9.49
C GLY A 189 -8.42 14.92 -9.95
N SER A 190 -7.57 15.71 -9.33
CA SER A 190 -7.33 17.09 -9.72
C SER A 190 -5.85 17.43 -9.61
N VAL A 191 -5.39 18.28 -10.51
CA VAL A 191 -4.01 18.75 -10.58
C VAL A 191 -3.94 20.26 -10.56
N ASN A 192 -2.88 20.80 -9.96
CA ASN A 192 -2.49 22.18 -10.12
C ASN A 192 -1.48 22.27 -11.26
N LEU A 193 -1.89 22.89 -12.37
CA LEU A 193 -1.05 23.01 -13.57
C LEU A 193 0.17 23.92 -13.38
N ALA A 194 0.09 24.91 -12.49
CA ALA A 194 1.21 25.81 -12.21
C ALA A 194 2.29 25.13 -11.38
N GLN A 195 1.88 24.30 -10.41
CA GLN A 195 2.79 23.56 -9.52
C GLN A 195 3.14 22.18 -10.04
N LYS A 196 2.46 21.70 -11.09
CA LYS A 196 2.57 20.34 -11.64
C LYS A 196 2.38 19.26 -10.58
N SER A 197 1.46 19.48 -9.66
CA SER A 197 1.18 18.59 -8.52
C SER A 197 -0.25 18.07 -8.55
N ILE A 198 -0.45 16.86 -8.07
CA ILE A 198 -1.78 16.27 -7.84
C ILE A 198 -2.33 16.85 -6.53
N LEU A 199 -3.46 17.54 -6.62
CA LEU A 199 -4.17 18.10 -5.46
C LEU A 199 -5.04 17.06 -4.77
N SER A 200 -5.68 16.20 -5.55
CA SER A 200 -6.48 15.08 -5.06
C SER A 200 -6.41 13.92 -6.04
N LEU A 201 -6.43 12.70 -5.51
CA LEU A 201 -6.57 11.48 -6.30
C LEU A 201 -7.30 10.47 -5.45
N ASN A 202 -8.46 10.03 -5.94
CA ASN A 202 -9.25 8.98 -5.32
C ASN A 202 -9.51 7.92 -6.39
N LEU A 203 -9.00 6.72 -6.17
CA LEU A 203 -9.19 5.59 -7.05
C LEU A 203 -9.93 4.49 -6.28
N VAL A 204 -10.78 3.78 -6.97
CA VAL A 204 -11.41 2.54 -6.49
C VAL A 204 -11.08 1.42 -7.45
N VAL A 205 -10.81 0.26 -6.90
CA VAL A 205 -10.45 -0.94 -7.66
C VAL A 205 -11.35 -2.08 -7.25
N GLN A 206 -11.81 -2.81 -8.23
CA GLN A 206 -12.39 -4.11 -8.07
C GLN A 206 -11.44 -5.15 -8.67
N ALA A 207 -11.02 -6.12 -7.86
CA ALA A 207 -10.11 -7.17 -8.27
C ALA A 207 -10.66 -8.55 -7.95
N GLN A 208 -10.31 -9.53 -8.77
CA GLN A 208 -10.63 -10.93 -8.55
C GLN A 208 -9.35 -11.75 -8.62
N SER A 209 -9.12 -12.58 -7.60
CA SER A 209 -8.00 -13.51 -7.50
C SER A 209 -8.48 -14.94 -7.73
N TRP A 210 -7.67 -15.76 -8.41
CA TRP A 210 -7.93 -17.20 -8.57
C TRP A 210 -6.61 -17.95 -8.84
N GLY A 211 -6.64 -19.27 -8.64
CA GLY A 211 -5.50 -20.15 -8.91
C GLY A 211 -5.28 -21.18 -7.80
N SER A 212 -4.27 -22.00 -7.94
CA SER A 212 -4.01 -23.09 -6.99
C SER A 212 -3.49 -22.61 -5.62
N ALA A 213 -2.96 -21.39 -5.55
CA ALA A 213 -2.55 -20.75 -4.30
C ALA A 213 -3.65 -19.96 -3.63
N ILE A 214 -4.81 -19.80 -4.29
CA ILE A 214 -5.94 -19.04 -3.77
C ILE A 214 -7.03 -20.01 -3.32
N GLU A 215 -7.50 -19.86 -2.10
CA GLU A 215 -8.64 -20.63 -1.61
C GLU A 215 -9.95 -19.99 -2.08
N PRO A 216 -10.85 -20.74 -2.72
CA PRO A 216 -12.18 -20.24 -3.02
C PRO A 216 -12.98 -19.99 -1.73
N LEU A 217 -13.97 -19.13 -1.81
CA LEU A 217 -14.92 -18.89 -0.74
C LEU A 217 -15.76 -20.15 -0.43
N ALA A 218 -16.46 -20.17 0.69
CA ALA A 218 -17.27 -21.31 1.13
C ALA A 218 -18.34 -21.76 0.12
N ASP A 219 -18.79 -20.84 -0.74
CA ASP A 219 -19.73 -21.12 -1.84
C ASP A 219 -19.04 -21.58 -3.14
N GLY A 220 -17.72 -21.75 -3.13
CA GLY A 220 -16.90 -22.13 -4.28
C GLY A 220 -16.56 -20.98 -5.24
N SER A 221 -17.00 -19.76 -4.95
CA SER A 221 -16.65 -18.59 -5.76
C SER A 221 -15.22 -18.13 -5.44
N TRP A 222 -14.60 -17.39 -6.38
CA TRP A 222 -13.31 -16.76 -6.18
C TRP A 222 -13.46 -15.44 -5.42
N PRO A 223 -12.52 -15.10 -4.51
CA PRO A 223 -12.57 -13.87 -3.76
C PRO A 223 -12.59 -12.64 -4.65
N LEU A 224 -13.47 -11.72 -4.34
CA LEU A 224 -13.57 -10.41 -4.93
C LEU A 224 -13.05 -9.38 -3.94
N LEU A 225 -12.06 -8.62 -4.36
CA LEU A 225 -11.37 -7.62 -3.54
C LEU A 225 -11.82 -6.22 -3.95
N GLY A 226 -12.08 -5.38 -2.96
CA GLY A 226 -12.24 -3.95 -3.14
C GLY A 226 -11.04 -3.21 -2.60
N MET A 227 -10.54 -2.24 -3.35
CA MET A 227 -9.45 -1.39 -2.92
C MET A 227 -9.79 0.07 -3.14
N SER A 228 -9.25 0.93 -2.30
CA SER A 228 -9.31 2.38 -2.49
C SER A 228 -7.94 2.98 -2.30
N PHE A 229 -7.64 3.98 -3.12
CA PHE A 229 -6.42 4.77 -3.03
C PHE A 229 -6.81 6.21 -2.78
N HIS A 230 -6.21 6.83 -1.80
CA HIS A 230 -6.41 8.22 -1.46
C HIS A 230 -5.07 8.91 -1.36
N ARG A 231 -5.00 10.18 -1.76
CA ARG A 231 -3.81 10.97 -1.50
C ARG A 231 -3.60 11.07 0.01
N ALA A 232 -2.44 10.62 0.48
CA ALA A 232 -2.00 10.82 1.85
C ALA A 232 -1.57 12.27 2.05
N ASP A 233 -2.03 12.90 3.14
CA ASP A 233 -1.57 14.23 3.51
C ASP A 233 -0.18 14.16 4.11
N SER A 234 0.77 14.89 3.52
CA SER A 234 2.18 14.90 3.91
C SER A 234 2.48 15.51 5.29
N VAL A 235 1.48 16.18 5.88
CA VAL A 235 1.64 16.98 7.11
C VAL A 235 1.69 16.12 8.36
N GLU A 236 1.10 14.93 8.34
CA GLU A 236 1.09 14.05 9.50
C GLU A 236 2.21 13.00 9.39
N GLY A 237 3.12 12.98 10.39
CA GLY A 237 4.20 11.99 10.45
C GLY A 237 3.71 10.53 10.41
N SER A 238 2.45 10.27 10.77
CA SER A 238 1.79 8.97 10.67
C SER A 238 1.63 8.47 9.22
N HIS A 239 1.65 9.37 8.22
CA HIS A 239 1.52 9.01 6.80
C HIS A 239 2.88 8.82 6.10
N ARG A 240 4.00 9.01 6.81
CA ARG A 240 5.36 8.83 6.27
C ARG A 240 5.85 7.39 6.44
N ILE A 241 4.97 6.43 6.25
CA ILE A 241 5.28 5.00 6.33
C ILE A 241 5.67 4.51 4.94
N ALA A 242 6.81 3.83 4.83
CA ALA A 242 7.24 3.24 3.58
C ALA A 242 6.25 2.16 3.10
N PRO A 243 5.99 2.08 1.80
CA PRO A 243 5.25 0.98 1.21
C PRO A 243 5.79 -0.39 1.65
N ALA A 244 4.91 -1.36 1.87
CA ALA A 244 5.32 -2.71 2.30
C ALA A 244 6.31 -3.37 1.33
N GLN A 245 6.22 -3.01 0.04
CA GLN A 245 7.10 -3.50 -1.02
C GLN A 245 8.15 -2.45 -1.44
N PHE A 246 8.61 -1.62 -0.50
CA PHE A 246 9.58 -0.56 -0.81
C PHE A 246 10.91 -1.09 -1.37
N ASP A 247 11.27 -2.31 -1.07
CA ASP A 247 12.44 -3.00 -1.65
C ASP A 247 12.33 -3.22 -3.18
N GLN A 248 11.13 -3.12 -3.74
CA GLN A 248 10.88 -3.18 -5.20
C GLN A 248 10.97 -1.83 -5.90
N TYR A 249 11.15 -0.73 -5.16
CA TYR A 249 11.41 0.57 -5.75
C TYR A 249 12.80 0.60 -6.38
N PRO A 250 13.00 1.40 -7.45
CA PRO A 250 14.33 1.54 -8.06
C PRO A 250 15.38 1.91 -7.02
N ALA A 251 16.60 1.37 -7.16
CA ALA A 251 17.72 1.70 -6.27
C ALA A 251 18.07 3.20 -6.26
N SER A 252 17.63 3.92 -7.29
CA SER A 252 17.74 5.39 -7.41
C SER A 252 16.59 6.15 -6.73
N TRP A 253 15.70 5.47 -6.00
CA TRP A 253 14.61 6.10 -5.28
C TRP A 253 15.04 6.55 -3.86
N PRO A 254 14.69 7.76 -3.43
CA PRO A 254 14.28 8.88 -4.27
C PRO A 254 15.50 9.47 -4.95
N VAL A 255 15.36 9.92 -6.19
CA VAL A 255 16.37 10.77 -6.80
C VAL A 255 16.26 12.13 -6.13
N THR A 256 16.99 12.33 -5.03
CA THR A 256 17.29 13.68 -4.56
C THR A 256 18.36 14.24 -5.47
N GLU A 257 17.98 15.13 -6.41
CA GLU A 257 18.92 16.05 -7.02
C GLU A 257 19.31 17.14 -6.02
#